data_2781e9b30d5409a80c7b337de502b8b0
#
_entry.id   2781e9b30d5409a80c7b337de502b8b0
#
_cell.length_a   1.000
_cell.length_b   1.000
_cell.length_c   1.000
_cell.angle_alpha   90.00
_cell.angle_beta   90.00
_cell.angle_gamma   90.00
#
_symmetry.space_group_name_H-M   'P 1'
#
loop_
_entity.id
_entity.type
_entity.pdbx_description
1 polymer ?
#
loop_
_entity_poly.entity_id
_entity_poly.type
_entity_poly.pdbx_seq_one_letter_code
_entity_poly.pdbx_strand_id
1 'polypeptide(L)'
;MVKQGKIIVLEGLDGCGKSTQLTRLCENLKARGQKVHLTAEPTDYETGRYLRRILSDSLHKNMYLQSALFLADRLEHITHPEFGIRRFLSEGTTVLCDRYYYSSFAYQGTASDIDWVMDINLKCREMLTPDLCIFLDVNPDTCKNRIDQVRERPELYEKDAALMQRIRNNFLQVLDKLKDRQNIVIIDANLGPDEVEKEILKYV
;
A
#
# COMPACT_ATOMS: atom_id res chain seq x y z
N MET A 1 -22.80 20.12 8.01
CA MET A 1 -21.45 19.94 7.42
C MET A 1 -21.29 18.45 7.09
N VAL A 2 -20.97 18.10 5.86
CA VAL A 2 -20.67 16.72 5.49
C VAL A 2 -19.38 16.34 6.22
N LYS A 3 -19.40 15.22 6.94
CA LYS A 3 -18.18 14.70 7.60
C LYS A 3 -17.17 14.35 6.51
N GLN A 4 -15.97 14.88 6.56
CA GLN A 4 -14.91 14.57 5.61
C GLN A 4 -14.58 13.08 5.66
N GLY A 5 -14.40 12.45 4.51
CA GLY A 5 -13.96 11.04 4.43
C GLY A 5 -12.55 10.86 4.97
N LYS A 6 -12.17 9.62 5.23
CA LYS A 6 -10.83 9.24 5.70
C LYS A 6 -10.12 8.38 4.66
N ILE A 7 -8.80 8.50 4.58
CA ILE A 7 -7.96 7.56 3.83
C ILE A 7 -7.25 6.60 4.78
N ILE A 8 -7.52 5.31 4.62
CA ILE A 8 -6.89 4.22 5.38
C ILE A 8 -6.12 3.35 4.40
N VAL A 9 -4.85 3.14 4.67
CA VAL A 9 -3.94 2.41 3.79
C VAL A 9 -3.53 1.11 4.46
N LEU A 10 -3.60 -0.01 3.74
CA LEU A 10 -3.01 -1.28 4.16
C LEU A 10 -1.71 -1.52 3.41
N GLU A 11 -0.66 -1.80 4.17
CA GLU A 11 0.70 -2.04 3.68
C GLU A 11 1.24 -3.39 4.15
N GLY A 12 2.24 -3.88 3.47
CA GLY A 12 2.93 -5.13 3.81
C GLY A 12 3.43 -5.87 2.58
N LEU A 13 4.13 -6.96 2.82
CA LEU A 13 4.67 -7.83 1.78
C LEU A 13 3.54 -8.44 0.91
N ASP A 14 3.88 -8.93 -0.27
CA ASP A 14 2.97 -9.80 -1.02
C ASP A 14 2.73 -11.09 -0.22
N GLY A 15 1.48 -11.57 -0.23
CA GLY A 15 1.08 -12.72 0.58
C GLY A 15 0.82 -12.45 2.06
N CYS A 16 0.98 -11.21 2.56
CA CYS A 16 0.71 -10.92 3.98
C CYS A 16 -0.78 -10.86 4.34
N GLY A 17 -1.70 -10.84 3.34
CA GLY A 17 -3.15 -10.89 3.59
C GLY A 17 -3.88 -9.57 3.39
N LYS A 18 -3.26 -8.53 2.81
CA LYS A 18 -3.88 -7.20 2.58
C LYS A 18 -5.24 -7.27 1.92
N SER A 19 -5.35 -7.93 0.78
CA SER A 19 -6.61 -7.97 0.01
C SER A 19 -7.74 -8.62 0.81
N THR A 20 -7.45 -9.69 1.58
CA THR A 20 -8.42 -10.33 2.47
C THR A 20 -8.90 -9.35 3.55
N GLN A 21 -7.98 -8.66 4.20
CA GLN A 21 -8.32 -7.74 5.28
C GLN A 21 -9.03 -6.48 4.76
N LEU A 22 -8.65 -5.98 3.58
CA LEU A 22 -9.34 -4.86 2.94
C LEU A 22 -10.80 -5.19 2.58
N THR A 23 -11.05 -6.41 2.04
CA THR A 23 -12.41 -6.86 1.76
C THR A 23 -13.24 -6.91 3.03
N ARG A 24 -12.74 -7.56 4.08
CA ARG A 24 -13.43 -7.68 5.38
C ARG A 24 -13.67 -6.32 6.03
N LEU A 25 -12.68 -5.43 6.00
CA LEU A 25 -12.80 -4.08 6.55
C LEU A 25 -13.84 -3.26 5.76
N CYS A 26 -13.85 -3.38 4.43
CA CYS A 26 -14.84 -2.73 3.58
C CYS A 26 -16.26 -3.18 3.93
N GLU A 27 -16.49 -4.49 4.08
CA GLU A 27 -17.79 -5.05 4.46
C GLU A 27 -18.22 -4.57 5.85
N ASN A 28 -17.31 -4.58 6.82
CA ASN A 28 -17.57 -4.14 8.18
C ASN A 28 -17.96 -2.64 8.24
N LEU A 29 -17.22 -1.77 7.56
CA LEU A 29 -17.53 -0.33 7.51
C LEU A 29 -18.86 -0.06 6.79
N LYS A 30 -19.16 -0.78 5.70
CA LYS A 30 -20.45 -0.69 5.01
C LYS A 30 -21.61 -1.15 5.89
N ALA A 31 -21.42 -2.22 6.66
CA ALA A 31 -22.41 -2.70 7.64
C ALA A 31 -22.69 -1.66 8.74
N ARG A 32 -21.71 -0.82 9.06
CA ARG A 32 -21.87 0.34 9.98
C ARG A 32 -22.47 1.58 9.30
N GLY A 33 -22.94 1.47 8.05
CA GLY A 33 -23.57 2.56 7.29
C GLY A 33 -22.59 3.58 6.70
N GLN A 34 -21.30 3.28 6.65
CA GLN A 34 -20.29 4.18 6.05
C GLN A 34 -20.24 4.01 4.53
N LYS A 35 -20.00 5.12 3.81
CA LYS A 35 -19.61 5.07 2.40
C LYS A 35 -18.14 4.67 2.31
N VAL A 36 -17.84 3.64 1.53
CA VAL A 36 -16.48 3.11 1.38
C VAL A 36 -16.13 2.93 -0.09
N HIS A 37 -14.98 3.45 -0.48
CA HIS A 37 -14.34 3.22 -1.76
C HIS A 37 -13.09 2.37 -1.56
N LEU A 38 -13.00 1.24 -2.26
CA LEU A 38 -11.85 0.34 -2.25
C LEU A 38 -10.99 0.61 -3.49
N THR A 39 -9.71 0.82 -3.30
CA THR A 39 -8.76 1.10 -4.38
C THR A 39 -7.38 0.50 -4.09
N ALA A 40 -6.47 0.55 -5.05
CA ALA A 40 -5.12 0.01 -4.93
C ALA A 40 -4.10 0.77 -5.79
N GLU A 41 -2.81 0.65 -5.44
CA GLU A 41 -1.70 1.08 -6.27
C GLU A 41 -0.79 -0.11 -6.64
N PRO A 42 -0.32 -0.20 -7.90
CA PRO A 42 -0.59 0.72 -9.01
C PRO A 42 -2.05 0.68 -9.45
N THR A 43 -2.58 1.82 -9.93
CA THR A 43 -3.97 1.96 -10.36
C THR A 43 -4.23 1.30 -11.71
N ASP A 44 -5.52 1.22 -12.12
CA ASP A 44 -5.91 0.84 -13.48
C ASP A 44 -6.00 2.03 -14.44
N TYR A 45 -5.53 3.23 -14.03
CA TYR A 45 -5.44 4.41 -14.88
C TYR A 45 -4.31 4.28 -15.93
N GLU A 46 -4.16 5.28 -16.79
CA GLU A 46 -3.15 5.19 -17.86
C GLU A 46 -1.73 5.09 -17.32
N THR A 47 -1.40 5.86 -16.31
CA THR A 47 -0.10 5.82 -15.63
C THR A 47 0.16 4.46 -14.97
N GLY A 48 -0.82 3.90 -14.27
CA GLY A 48 -0.71 2.60 -13.61
C GLY A 48 -0.60 1.44 -14.60
N ARG A 49 -1.36 1.48 -15.72
CA ARG A 49 -1.19 0.49 -16.81
C ARG A 49 0.19 0.57 -17.45
N TYR A 50 0.70 1.78 -17.68
CA TYR A 50 2.05 1.96 -18.19
C TYR A 50 3.09 1.44 -17.21
N LEU A 51 2.96 1.77 -15.93
CA LEU A 51 3.83 1.27 -14.86
C LEU A 51 3.85 -0.26 -14.82
N ARG A 52 2.68 -0.94 -14.82
CA ARG A 52 2.62 -2.41 -14.84
C ARG A 52 3.36 -3.02 -16.05
N ARG A 53 3.26 -2.37 -17.23
CA ARG A 53 4.01 -2.81 -18.42
C ARG A 53 5.52 -2.71 -18.19
N ILE A 54 6.00 -1.62 -17.58
CA ILE A 54 7.42 -1.43 -17.24
C ILE A 54 7.88 -2.47 -16.20
N LEU A 55 7.06 -2.76 -15.18
CA LEU A 55 7.38 -3.76 -14.16
C LEU A 55 7.45 -5.18 -14.72
N SER A 56 6.64 -5.51 -15.73
CA SER A 56 6.65 -6.81 -16.39
C SER A 56 7.80 -6.98 -17.40
N ASP A 57 8.43 -5.86 -17.82
CA ASP A 57 9.54 -5.88 -18.79
C ASP A 57 10.88 -6.08 -18.07
N SER A 58 11.54 -7.20 -18.38
CA SER A 58 12.85 -7.54 -17.80
C SER A 58 13.98 -6.55 -18.18
N LEU A 59 13.78 -5.71 -19.18
CA LEU A 59 14.74 -4.71 -19.64
C LEU A 59 14.71 -3.42 -18.81
N HIS A 60 13.59 -3.10 -18.17
CA HIS A 60 13.39 -1.85 -17.45
C HIS A 60 13.64 -1.99 -15.93
N LYS A 61 14.89 -2.25 -15.55
CA LYS A 61 15.30 -2.48 -14.15
C LYS A 61 15.73 -1.21 -13.39
N ASN A 62 15.57 -0.02 -13.99
CA ASN A 62 15.97 1.22 -13.34
C ASN A 62 14.97 1.61 -12.24
N MET A 63 15.40 1.53 -10.97
CA MET A 63 14.54 1.78 -9.80
C MET A 63 14.15 3.25 -9.66
N TYR A 64 14.98 4.19 -10.12
CA TYR A 64 14.61 5.61 -10.15
C TYR A 64 13.47 5.88 -11.14
N LEU A 65 13.52 5.26 -12.32
CA LEU A 65 12.42 5.32 -13.29
C LEU A 65 11.14 4.73 -12.69
N GLN A 66 11.22 3.56 -12.08
CA GLN A 66 10.06 2.92 -11.44
C GLN A 66 9.51 3.81 -10.32
N SER A 67 10.37 4.39 -9.46
CA SER A 67 9.95 5.31 -8.40
C SER A 67 9.20 6.53 -8.95
N ALA A 68 9.70 7.13 -10.02
CA ALA A 68 9.04 8.27 -10.68
C ALA A 68 7.69 7.88 -11.28
N LEU A 69 7.58 6.68 -11.86
CA LEU A 69 6.32 6.17 -12.41
C LEU A 69 5.31 5.84 -11.31
N PHE A 70 5.74 5.27 -10.18
CA PHE A 70 4.86 5.08 -9.01
C PHE A 70 4.37 6.42 -8.46
N LEU A 71 5.22 7.44 -8.42
CA LEU A 71 4.80 8.79 -8.03
C LEU A 71 3.78 9.37 -9.01
N ALA A 72 4.00 9.22 -10.32
CA ALA A 72 3.09 9.71 -11.34
C ALA A 72 1.71 9.04 -11.24
N ASP A 73 1.67 7.71 -11.09
CA ASP A 73 0.45 6.95 -10.88
C ASP A 73 -0.30 7.41 -9.62
N ARG A 74 0.41 7.59 -8.52
CA ARG A 74 -0.15 8.08 -7.25
C ARG A 74 -0.71 9.48 -7.37
N LEU A 75 -0.06 10.38 -8.08
CA LEU A 75 -0.56 11.73 -8.30
C LEU A 75 -1.86 11.71 -9.14
N GLU A 76 -1.92 10.89 -10.20
CA GLU A 76 -3.16 10.68 -10.94
C GLU A 76 -4.25 10.10 -10.04
N HIS A 77 -3.91 9.07 -9.23
CA HIS A 77 -4.82 8.44 -8.27
C HIS A 77 -5.40 9.42 -7.25
N ILE A 78 -4.60 10.38 -6.78
CA ILE A 78 -5.05 11.40 -5.83
C ILE A 78 -5.92 12.45 -6.50
N THR A 79 -5.52 12.92 -7.69
CA THR A 79 -6.02 14.17 -8.28
C THR A 79 -7.01 13.98 -9.42
N HIS A 80 -7.24 12.74 -9.88
CA HIS A 80 -8.17 12.48 -10.97
C HIS A 80 -9.57 13.07 -10.67
N PRO A 81 -10.15 13.88 -11.57
CA PRO A 81 -11.36 14.65 -11.26
C PRO A 81 -12.59 13.77 -10.99
N GLU A 82 -12.69 12.60 -11.62
CA GLU A 82 -13.85 11.71 -11.51
C GLU A 82 -13.62 10.54 -10.54
N PHE A 83 -12.40 10.01 -10.48
CA PHE A 83 -12.08 8.77 -9.75
C PHE A 83 -10.98 8.95 -8.71
N GLY A 84 -10.51 10.19 -8.50
CA GLY A 84 -9.42 10.47 -7.59
C GLY A 84 -9.82 10.39 -6.11
N ILE A 85 -8.85 10.04 -5.28
CA ILE A 85 -9.03 9.90 -3.83
C ILE A 85 -9.65 11.19 -3.23
N ARG A 86 -9.17 12.36 -3.63
CA ARG A 86 -9.66 13.67 -3.12
C ARG A 86 -11.15 13.84 -3.32
N ARG A 87 -11.69 13.41 -4.46
CA ARG A 87 -13.13 13.48 -4.71
C ARG A 87 -13.90 12.66 -3.69
N PHE A 88 -13.56 11.40 -3.51
CA PHE A 88 -14.24 10.51 -2.55
C PHE A 88 -14.18 11.07 -1.13
N LEU A 89 -13.03 11.57 -0.71
CA LEU A 89 -12.87 12.18 0.61
C LEU A 89 -13.79 13.42 0.78
N SER A 90 -13.90 14.25 -0.24
CA SER A 90 -14.78 15.45 -0.21
C SER A 90 -16.27 15.08 -0.12
N GLU A 91 -16.66 13.92 -0.62
CA GLU A 91 -18.02 13.36 -0.56
C GLU A 91 -18.31 12.63 0.77
N GLY A 92 -17.36 12.63 1.71
CA GLY A 92 -17.48 11.93 3.00
C GLY A 92 -17.30 10.42 2.91
N THR A 93 -16.70 9.93 1.82
CA THR A 93 -16.44 8.51 1.58
C THR A 93 -15.09 8.12 2.18
N THR A 94 -15.06 7.06 2.97
CA THR A 94 -13.80 6.45 3.45
C THR A 94 -13.13 5.70 2.31
N VAL A 95 -11.88 6.02 2.04
CA VAL A 95 -11.06 5.34 1.03
C VAL A 95 -10.18 4.31 1.71
N LEU A 96 -10.32 3.06 1.30
CA LEU A 96 -9.43 1.95 1.69
C LEU A 96 -8.49 1.66 0.51
N CYS A 97 -7.18 1.80 0.73
CA CYS A 97 -6.18 1.67 -0.31
C CYS A 97 -5.22 0.51 -0.04
N ASP A 98 -5.12 -0.44 -0.99
CA ASP A 98 -4.07 -1.47 -0.99
C ASP A 98 -2.78 -0.86 -1.54
N ARG A 99 -1.80 -0.67 -0.69
CA ARG A 99 -0.52 0.00 -0.96
C ARG A 99 -0.65 1.50 -1.18
N TYR A 100 0.42 2.19 -0.80
CA TYR A 100 0.61 3.63 -1.01
C TYR A 100 2.11 3.94 -1.07
N TYR A 101 2.53 5.17 -0.74
CA TYR A 101 3.95 5.55 -0.84
C TYR A 101 4.90 4.73 0.05
N TYR A 102 4.44 4.11 1.14
CA TYR A 102 5.31 3.27 1.98
C TYR A 102 5.82 2.05 1.22
N SER A 103 4.98 1.47 0.35
CA SER A 103 5.43 0.43 -0.59
C SER A 103 6.55 0.93 -1.50
N SER A 104 6.46 2.16 -2.03
CA SER A 104 7.53 2.72 -2.86
C SER A 104 8.85 2.83 -2.08
N PHE A 105 8.80 3.28 -0.82
CA PHE A 105 9.99 3.37 0.03
C PHE A 105 10.62 1.99 0.28
N ALA A 106 9.79 0.99 0.53
CA ALA A 106 10.27 -0.35 0.85
C ALA A 106 10.82 -1.11 -0.38
N TYR A 107 10.07 -1.11 -1.48
CA TYR A 107 10.41 -1.88 -2.68
C TYR A 107 11.49 -1.19 -3.52
N GLN A 108 11.27 0.07 -3.94
CA GLN A 108 12.24 0.79 -4.75
C GLN A 108 13.50 1.13 -3.96
N GLY A 109 13.40 1.36 -2.65
CA GLY A 109 14.54 1.54 -1.76
C GLY A 109 15.47 0.33 -1.63
N THR A 110 15.13 -0.84 -2.22
CA THR A 110 16.05 -1.99 -2.25
C THR A 110 17.23 -1.78 -3.21
N ALA A 111 17.08 -0.97 -4.24
CA ALA A 111 18.07 -0.77 -5.29
C ALA A 111 18.15 0.69 -5.78
N SER A 112 17.61 1.64 -5.01
CA SER A 112 17.79 3.08 -5.16
C SER A 112 18.05 3.73 -3.80
N ASP A 113 18.34 5.03 -3.80
CA ASP A 113 18.43 5.81 -2.58
C ASP A 113 17.03 5.96 -1.95
N ILE A 114 16.83 5.34 -0.80
CA ILE A 114 15.55 5.34 -0.07
C ILE A 114 15.13 6.76 0.36
N ASP A 115 16.09 7.60 0.76
CA ASP A 115 15.81 8.97 1.19
C ASP A 115 15.35 9.81 -0.02
N TRP A 116 15.92 9.58 -1.21
CA TRP A 116 15.41 10.21 -2.43
C TRP A 116 13.99 9.75 -2.77
N VAL A 117 13.69 8.45 -2.65
CA VAL A 117 12.31 7.94 -2.89
C VAL A 117 11.32 8.53 -1.88
N MET A 118 11.73 8.69 -0.63
CA MET A 118 10.91 9.35 0.39
C MET A 118 10.69 10.82 0.03
N ASP A 119 11.74 11.53 -0.35
CA ASP A 119 11.72 12.95 -0.65
C ASP A 119 10.78 13.30 -1.81
N ILE A 120 10.85 12.59 -2.93
CA ILE A 120 9.98 12.86 -4.08
C ILE A 120 8.49 12.66 -3.76
N ASN A 121 8.17 11.75 -2.83
CA ASN A 121 6.80 11.54 -2.37
C ASN A 121 6.40 12.55 -1.29
N LEU A 122 7.13 12.63 -0.19
CA LEU A 122 6.72 13.40 0.99
C LEU A 122 6.82 14.92 0.81
N LYS A 123 7.69 15.39 -0.07
CA LYS A 123 7.82 16.83 -0.39
C LYS A 123 6.84 17.30 -1.49
N CYS A 124 6.14 16.38 -2.15
CA CYS A 124 5.13 16.75 -3.14
C CYS A 124 3.90 17.34 -2.43
N ARG A 125 3.54 18.59 -2.78
CA ARG A 125 2.41 19.33 -2.17
C ARG A 125 1.05 18.67 -2.42
N GLU A 126 0.93 17.91 -3.50
CA GLU A 126 -0.30 17.19 -3.85
C GLU A 126 -0.47 15.87 -3.10
N MET A 127 0.57 15.42 -2.39
CA MET A 127 0.52 14.16 -1.66
C MET A 127 -0.43 14.24 -0.46
N LEU A 128 -1.29 13.24 -0.33
CA LEU A 128 -2.13 13.07 0.85
C LEU A 128 -1.42 12.19 1.88
N THR A 129 -1.35 12.66 3.11
CA THR A 129 -0.96 11.78 4.22
C THR A 129 -2.17 10.96 4.63
N PRO A 130 -2.06 9.63 4.73
CA PRO A 130 -3.15 8.79 5.21
C PRO A 130 -3.56 9.14 6.65
N ASP A 131 -4.87 9.09 6.92
CA ASP A 131 -5.39 9.21 8.28
C ASP A 131 -4.96 8.04 9.16
N LEU A 132 -4.74 6.87 8.53
CA LEU A 132 -4.23 5.66 9.17
C LEU A 132 -3.47 4.81 8.15
N CYS A 133 -2.26 4.41 8.51
CA CYS A 133 -1.50 3.36 7.82
C CYS A 133 -1.46 2.11 8.70
N ILE A 134 -1.94 0.99 8.18
CA ILE A 134 -1.88 -0.32 8.84
C ILE A 134 -0.86 -1.17 8.10
N PHE A 135 0.23 -1.49 8.76
CA PHE A 135 1.24 -2.39 8.23
C PHE A 135 1.00 -3.81 8.77
N LEU A 136 0.72 -4.75 7.87
CA LEU A 136 0.58 -6.17 8.18
C LEU A 136 1.97 -6.82 8.17
N ASP A 137 2.54 -6.97 9.35
CA ASP A 137 3.86 -7.57 9.51
C ASP A 137 3.77 -9.09 9.51
N VAL A 138 4.36 -9.72 8.50
CA VAL A 138 4.41 -11.18 8.34
C VAL A 138 5.84 -11.61 8.04
N ASN A 139 6.22 -12.76 8.55
CA ASN A 139 7.48 -13.40 8.20
C ASN A 139 7.52 -13.69 6.68
N PRO A 140 8.61 -13.34 5.97
CA PRO A 140 8.77 -13.61 4.54
C PRO A 140 8.51 -15.05 4.13
N ASP A 141 8.95 -16.04 4.93
CA ASP A 141 8.71 -17.45 4.64
C ASP A 141 7.21 -17.79 4.68
N THR A 142 6.46 -17.21 5.61
CA THR A 142 5.01 -17.35 5.68
C THR A 142 4.33 -16.71 4.47
N CYS A 143 4.76 -15.51 4.08
CA CYS A 143 4.28 -14.85 2.87
C CYS A 143 4.52 -15.71 1.63
N LYS A 144 5.75 -16.21 1.47
CA LYS A 144 6.13 -17.07 0.35
C LYS A 144 5.27 -18.33 0.29
N ASN A 145 5.09 -19.03 1.41
CA ASN A 145 4.26 -20.22 1.47
C ASN A 145 2.80 -19.94 1.06
N ARG A 146 2.25 -18.80 1.48
CA ARG A 146 0.89 -18.37 1.10
C ARG A 146 0.77 -18.08 -0.41
N ILE A 147 1.79 -17.46 -1.00
CA ILE A 147 1.85 -17.17 -2.43
C ILE A 147 1.94 -18.45 -3.24
N ASP A 148 2.85 -19.35 -2.88
CA ASP A 148 3.10 -20.62 -3.58
C ASP A 148 1.84 -21.54 -3.60
N GLN A 149 0.94 -21.38 -2.61
CA GLN A 149 -0.35 -22.11 -2.58
C GLN A 149 -1.40 -21.56 -3.55
N VAL A 150 -1.29 -20.29 -3.97
CA VAL A 150 -2.34 -19.61 -4.74
C VAL A 150 -1.89 -19.30 -6.17
N ARG A 151 -0.60 -19.12 -6.40
CA ARG A 151 -0.04 -18.70 -7.70
C ARG A 151 0.91 -19.75 -8.28
N GLU A 152 0.69 -20.14 -9.52
CA GLU A 152 1.62 -21.02 -10.28
C GLU A 152 2.91 -20.29 -10.68
N ARG A 153 2.87 -18.96 -10.80
CA ARG A 153 4.03 -18.14 -11.19
C ARG A 153 4.19 -16.94 -10.24
N PRO A 154 5.24 -16.94 -9.41
CA PRO A 154 5.53 -15.83 -8.52
C PRO A 154 5.96 -14.58 -9.31
N GLU A 155 5.61 -13.41 -8.79
CA GLU A 155 6.02 -12.11 -9.33
C GLU A 155 7.51 -11.80 -9.08
N LEU A 156 8.00 -10.67 -9.63
CA LEU A 156 9.43 -10.32 -9.63
C LEU A 156 10.05 -10.30 -8.21
N TYR A 157 9.33 -9.76 -7.24
CA TYR A 157 9.81 -9.58 -5.87
C TYR A 157 9.53 -10.77 -4.94
N GLU A 158 8.72 -11.73 -5.37
CA GLU A 158 8.29 -12.90 -4.59
C GLU A 158 9.25 -14.08 -4.68
N LYS A 159 10.18 -14.05 -5.65
CA LYS A 159 11.07 -15.18 -5.97
C LYS A 159 12.23 -15.37 -5.01
N ASP A 160 12.62 -14.33 -4.30
CA ASP A 160 13.82 -14.31 -3.47
C ASP A 160 13.46 -13.94 -2.02
N ALA A 161 13.57 -14.90 -1.12
CA ALA A 161 13.31 -14.72 0.31
C ALA A 161 14.23 -13.65 0.95
N ALA A 162 15.48 -13.55 0.49
CA ALA A 162 16.40 -12.53 0.97
C ALA A 162 15.95 -11.13 0.53
N LEU A 163 15.42 -11.00 -0.69
CA LEU A 163 14.84 -9.75 -1.17
C LEU A 163 13.56 -9.38 -0.40
N MET A 164 12.68 -10.33 -0.15
CA MET A 164 11.48 -10.12 0.68
C MET A 164 11.86 -9.66 2.10
N GLN A 165 12.91 -10.26 2.70
CA GLN A 165 13.41 -9.83 4.01
C GLN A 165 13.97 -8.40 3.98
N ARG A 166 14.67 -8.01 2.92
CA ARG A 166 15.15 -6.63 2.74
C ARG A 166 13.99 -5.64 2.61
N ILE A 167 12.97 -5.98 1.82
CA ILE A 167 11.77 -5.15 1.68
C ILE A 167 11.06 -4.97 3.03
N ARG A 168 10.89 -6.07 3.81
CA ARG A 168 10.32 -5.99 5.15
C ARG A 168 11.15 -5.07 6.07
N ASN A 169 12.47 -5.21 6.06
CA ASN A 169 13.36 -4.36 6.86
C ASN A 169 13.23 -2.88 6.46
N ASN A 170 13.15 -2.59 5.16
CA ASN A 170 12.92 -1.22 4.67
C ASN A 170 11.57 -0.67 5.15
N PHE A 171 10.49 -1.48 5.11
CA PHE A 171 9.20 -1.07 5.68
C PHE A 171 9.37 -0.67 7.15
N LEU A 172 9.90 -1.55 7.98
CA LEU A 172 10.05 -1.29 9.41
C LEU A 172 10.90 -0.05 9.69
N GLN A 173 11.99 0.14 8.95
CA GLN A 173 12.85 1.33 9.07
C GLN A 173 12.10 2.62 8.72
N VAL A 174 11.33 2.62 7.62
CA VAL A 174 10.60 3.80 7.17
C VAL A 174 9.43 4.11 8.10
N LEU A 175 8.69 3.09 8.54
CA LEU A 175 7.59 3.26 9.48
C LEU A 175 8.10 3.84 10.81
N ASP A 176 9.25 3.38 11.30
CA ASP A 176 9.90 3.93 12.50
C ASP A 176 10.30 5.42 12.32
N LYS A 177 10.85 5.79 11.15
CA LYS A 177 11.17 7.19 10.82
C LYS A 177 9.92 8.10 10.78
N LEU A 178 8.74 7.55 10.46
CA LEU A 178 7.51 8.33 10.22
C LEU A 178 6.50 8.28 11.38
N LYS A 179 6.62 7.37 12.34
CA LYS A 179 5.64 7.11 13.41
C LYS A 179 5.28 8.33 14.26
N ASP A 180 6.21 9.29 14.44
CA ASP A 180 5.97 10.49 15.24
C ASP A 180 5.21 11.58 14.45
N ARG A 181 5.06 11.42 13.13
CA ARG A 181 4.43 12.41 12.23
C ARG A 181 3.19 11.87 11.53
N GLN A 182 2.99 10.57 11.52
CA GLN A 182 1.92 9.89 10.82
C GLN A 182 1.31 8.82 11.72
N ASN A 183 0.01 8.61 11.59
CA ASN A 183 -0.69 7.58 12.35
C ASN A 183 -0.43 6.20 11.72
N ILE A 184 0.50 5.47 12.29
CA ILE A 184 0.98 4.17 11.79
C ILE A 184 0.74 3.11 12.85
N VAL A 185 0.15 1.99 12.45
CA VAL A 185 -0.07 0.82 13.28
C VAL A 185 0.58 -0.39 12.63
N ILE A 186 1.36 -1.14 13.39
CA ILE A 186 1.96 -2.41 12.98
C ILE A 186 1.17 -3.54 13.63
N ILE A 187 0.66 -4.45 12.81
CA ILE A 187 -0.15 -5.60 13.27
C ILE A 187 0.60 -6.88 12.90
N ASP A 188 0.78 -7.77 13.87
CA ASP A 188 1.27 -9.13 13.61
C ASP A 188 0.22 -9.90 12.81
N ALA A 189 0.50 -10.14 11.54
CA ALA A 189 -0.38 -10.85 10.61
C ALA A 189 0.09 -12.28 10.29
N ASN A 190 0.96 -12.85 11.16
CA ASN A 190 1.23 -14.29 11.19
C ASN A 190 0.04 -15.08 11.75
N LEU A 191 -0.85 -14.41 12.47
CA LEU A 191 -2.10 -14.95 13.04
C LEU A 191 -3.13 -15.31 11.95
N GLY A 192 -4.23 -15.94 12.38
CA GLY A 192 -5.36 -16.23 11.50
C GLY A 192 -6.09 -14.97 11.02
N PRO A 193 -6.80 -15.05 9.86
CA PRO A 193 -7.46 -13.87 9.28
C PRO A 193 -8.45 -13.19 10.22
N ASP A 194 -9.16 -13.95 11.07
CA ASP A 194 -10.16 -13.43 12.01
C ASP A 194 -9.50 -12.68 13.18
N GLU A 195 -8.34 -13.12 13.61
CA GLU A 195 -7.57 -12.46 14.67
C GLU A 195 -6.98 -11.15 14.17
N VAL A 196 -6.42 -11.15 12.94
CA VAL A 196 -5.89 -9.94 12.28
C VAL A 196 -7.02 -8.92 12.08
N GLU A 197 -8.21 -9.34 11.64
CA GLU A 197 -9.36 -8.45 11.51
C GLU A 197 -9.74 -7.80 12.85
N LYS A 198 -9.79 -8.57 13.92
CA LYS A 198 -10.10 -8.04 15.27
C LYS A 198 -9.08 -6.98 15.70
N GLU A 199 -7.79 -7.18 15.39
CA GLU A 199 -6.75 -6.19 15.69
C GLU A 199 -6.95 -4.91 14.86
N ILE A 200 -7.20 -5.04 13.55
CA ILE A 200 -7.47 -3.89 12.66
C ILE A 200 -8.64 -3.06 13.17
N LEU A 201 -9.73 -3.71 13.58
CA LEU A 201 -10.97 -3.04 14.00
C LEU A 201 -10.84 -2.22 15.30
N LYS A 202 -9.74 -2.35 16.05
CA LYS A 202 -9.44 -1.50 17.21
C LYS A 202 -9.05 -0.06 16.83
N TYR A 203 -8.63 0.15 15.58
CA TYR A 203 -8.06 1.42 15.12
C TYR A 203 -8.97 2.17 14.12
N VAL A 204 -10.13 1.59 13.75
CA VAL A 204 -11.00 2.09 12.66
C VAL A 204 -12.41 2.46 13.13
#